data_1828d655861065ba506908b62c01efeb
#
_entry.id   1828d655861065ba506908b62c01efeb
#
_cell.length_a   1.000
_cell.length_b   1.000
_cell.length_c   1.000
_cell.angle_alpha   90.00
_cell.angle_beta   90.00
_cell.angle_gamma   90.00
#
_symmetry.space_group_name_H-M   'P 1'
#
loop_
_entity.id
_entity.type
_entity.pdbx_description
1 polymer ?
#
loop_
_entity_poly.entity_id
_entity_poly.type
_entity_poly.pdbx_seq_one_letter_code
_entity_poly.pdbx_strand_id
1 'polypeptide(L)'
;MIKKAGGTGTSGSCWVFEGKALNGPPGKDETMQAFVITAYKDYEALKTLTLALSRRGLCVIHADAQGAITARQVEELNTLPNVRAIRKYKVNWGSVCHLYALLDLCRMALEDERVDYLHLMSAQDVPLLCADEMERRFAGETRLFMQRLSTAENPELAHRYEHYHFMHWLNYRDPSERTQNWVGRIDRWQDKLHIRRRLALPYKGMVWLSLPRDAAQYAVSGREGKRLLRRLRTTYIPEEFYFQNVFSGTAFEPRIVNRELHFSIWNEPERGLPAVLNMGDLEKMSASDCCFARKVDVDSELGRALLERWNG
;
A
#
# COMPACT_ATOMS: atom_id res chain seq x y z
N MET A 1 -6.27 -34.08 8.48
CA MET A 1 -6.69 -34.91 9.66
C MET A 1 -5.92 -34.41 10.86
N ILE A 2 -6.60 -33.80 11.80
CA ILE A 2 -5.99 -33.25 13.02
C ILE A 2 -5.91 -34.35 14.06
N LYS A 3 -4.70 -34.75 14.50
CA LYS A 3 -4.50 -35.56 15.69
C LYS A 3 -4.14 -34.68 16.88
N LYS A 4 -4.99 -34.66 17.89
CA LYS A 4 -4.70 -34.11 19.21
C LYS A 4 -3.75 -35.00 19.96
N ALA A 5 -2.58 -34.51 20.36
CA ALA A 5 -1.74 -35.17 21.35
C ALA A 5 -2.07 -34.54 22.72
N GLY A 6 -2.55 -35.36 23.66
CA GLY A 6 -2.77 -34.94 25.05
C GLY A 6 -1.45 -35.05 25.83
N GLY A 7 -1.13 -34.03 26.59
CA GLY A 7 -0.01 -33.98 27.54
C GLY A 7 -0.23 -32.81 28.49
N THR A 8 -0.38 -33.13 29.78
CA THR A 8 -0.53 -32.17 30.89
C THR A 8 0.76 -31.43 31.15
N GLY A 9 0.74 -30.09 31.11
CA GLY A 9 1.86 -29.24 31.51
C GLY A 9 1.79 -27.83 30.88
N THR A 10 1.68 -26.83 31.73
CA THR A 10 1.72 -25.40 31.45
C THR A 10 2.88 -24.98 30.58
N SER A 11 2.62 -24.60 29.34
CA SER A 11 3.43 -23.68 28.51
C SER A 11 2.86 -23.58 27.09
N GLY A 12 2.97 -22.44 26.47
CA GLY A 12 2.34 -21.98 25.24
C GLY A 12 2.31 -23.00 24.10
N SER A 13 1.15 -23.08 23.46
CA SER A 13 0.91 -23.91 22.28
C SER A 13 1.67 -23.35 21.08
N CYS A 14 2.82 -23.92 20.82
CA CYS A 14 3.56 -23.74 19.57
C CYS A 14 2.90 -24.62 18.50
N TRP A 15 2.38 -24.01 17.43
CA TRP A 15 1.92 -24.76 16.26
C TRP A 15 3.15 -25.09 15.41
N VAL A 16 3.57 -26.36 15.41
CA VAL A 16 4.66 -26.86 14.58
C VAL A 16 4.08 -27.30 13.24
N PHE A 17 4.46 -26.60 12.17
CA PHE A 17 4.34 -27.09 10.81
C PHE A 17 5.72 -27.56 10.35
N GLU A 18 5.86 -28.86 10.01
CA GLU A 18 7.06 -29.39 9.36
C GLU A 18 7.14 -28.81 7.92
N GLY A 19 8.06 -27.90 7.67
CA GLY A 19 8.45 -27.42 6.35
C GLY A 19 9.96 -27.23 6.28
N LYS A 20 10.62 -27.93 5.35
CA LYS A 20 12.06 -27.78 5.09
C LYS A 20 12.42 -26.36 4.73
N ALA A 21 13.34 -25.75 5.47
CA ALA A 21 13.96 -24.48 5.11
C ALA A 21 14.71 -24.62 3.78
N LEU A 22 14.31 -23.81 2.78
CA LEU A 22 15.08 -23.58 1.57
C LEU A 22 15.97 -22.36 1.82
N ASN A 23 17.25 -22.58 2.09
CA ASN A 23 18.25 -21.54 2.30
C ASN A 23 18.96 -21.27 0.98
N GLY A 24 18.73 -20.09 0.38
CA GLY A 24 19.51 -19.56 -0.73
C GLY A 24 18.78 -18.37 -1.37
N PRO A 25 19.50 -17.38 -1.98
CA PRO A 25 18.84 -16.40 -2.83
C PRO A 25 18.18 -17.13 -4.01
N PRO A 26 17.01 -16.67 -4.48
CA PRO A 26 16.29 -17.30 -5.59
C PRO A 26 17.18 -17.41 -6.82
N GLY A 27 17.14 -18.54 -7.51
CA GLY A 27 17.82 -18.75 -8.78
C GLY A 27 17.28 -17.81 -9.89
N LYS A 28 18.00 -17.65 -11.01
CA LYS A 28 17.62 -16.75 -12.10
C LYS A 28 16.26 -17.05 -12.75
N ASP A 29 15.67 -18.21 -12.48
CA ASP A 29 14.41 -18.70 -13.06
C ASP A 29 13.22 -18.64 -12.06
N GLU A 30 13.42 -18.15 -10.82
CA GLU A 30 12.35 -18.06 -9.82
C GLU A 30 11.68 -16.70 -9.85
N THR A 31 10.35 -16.70 -9.97
CA THR A 31 9.54 -15.48 -9.85
C THR A 31 9.57 -14.95 -8.42
N MET A 32 9.40 -13.64 -8.25
CA MET A 32 9.36 -12.98 -6.94
C MET A 32 8.27 -11.94 -6.86
N GLN A 33 7.85 -11.63 -5.64
CA GLN A 33 6.93 -10.52 -5.37
C GLN A 33 7.69 -9.23 -5.14
N ALA A 34 7.06 -8.09 -5.43
CA ALA A 34 7.58 -6.78 -5.10
C ALA A 34 6.71 -6.08 -4.05
N PHE A 35 7.36 -5.52 -3.04
CA PHE A 35 6.75 -4.69 -2.01
C PHE A 35 6.99 -3.21 -2.36
N VAL A 36 5.92 -2.52 -2.74
CA VAL A 36 5.91 -1.11 -3.16
C VAL A 36 5.60 -0.27 -1.95
N ILE A 37 6.62 0.30 -1.30
CA ILE A 37 6.53 0.87 0.05
C ILE A 37 6.65 2.39 0.01
N THR A 38 5.68 3.10 0.61
CA THR A 38 5.79 4.53 0.86
C THR A 38 6.07 4.81 2.34
N ALA A 39 7.04 5.70 2.63
CA ALA A 39 7.47 6.03 3.98
C ALA A 39 7.72 7.53 4.13
N TYR A 40 7.51 8.09 5.34
CA TYR A 40 7.77 9.50 5.63
C TYR A 40 8.46 9.74 6.99
N LYS A 41 8.54 8.71 7.84
CA LYS A 41 9.11 8.78 9.20
C LYS A 41 9.64 7.40 9.60
N ASP A 42 10.22 7.33 10.79
CA ASP A 42 10.63 6.09 11.48
C ASP A 42 11.57 5.22 10.62
N TYR A 43 12.77 5.75 10.38
CA TYR A 43 13.79 5.09 9.55
C TYR A 43 14.16 3.69 10.06
N GLU A 44 14.35 3.52 11.38
CA GLU A 44 14.74 2.22 11.95
C GLU A 44 13.64 1.18 11.77
N ALA A 45 12.38 1.55 11.98
CA ALA A 45 11.24 0.68 11.71
C ALA A 45 11.14 0.31 10.22
N LEU A 46 11.34 1.29 9.30
CA LEU A 46 11.40 1.03 7.87
C LEU A 46 12.54 0.08 7.51
N LYS A 47 13.73 0.28 8.08
CA LYS A 47 14.90 -0.56 7.83
C LYS A 47 14.68 -1.99 8.31
N THR A 48 14.11 -2.17 9.50
CA THR A 48 13.75 -3.48 10.06
C THR A 48 12.77 -4.22 9.16
N LEU A 49 11.69 -3.56 8.74
CA LEU A 49 10.72 -4.13 7.80
C LEU A 49 11.39 -4.49 6.46
N THR A 50 12.20 -3.58 5.91
CA THR A 50 12.90 -3.78 4.64
C THR A 50 13.85 -4.96 4.68
N LEU A 51 14.62 -5.11 5.76
CA LEU A 51 15.53 -6.25 5.96
C LEU A 51 14.78 -7.59 6.00
N ALA A 52 13.60 -7.62 6.58
CA ALA A 52 12.77 -8.82 6.60
C ALA A 52 12.23 -9.15 5.18
N LEU A 53 11.61 -8.18 4.51
CA LEU A 53 10.94 -8.39 3.23
C LEU A 53 11.94 -8.65 2.09
N SER A 54 13.09 -7.97 2.08
CA SER A 54 14.07 -8.07 0.99
C SER A 54 14.78 -9.43 0.89
N ARG A 55 14.63 -10.28 1.91
CA ARG A 55 15.13 -11.66 1.87
C ARG A 55 14.35 -12.54 0.87
N ARG A 56 13.09 -12.21 0.62
CA ARG A 56 12.14 -13.04 -0.13
C ARG A 56 11.48 -12.31 -1.31
N GLY A 57 11.71 -11.00 -1.47
CA GLY A 57 11.12 -10.20 -2.54
C GLY A 57 11.87 -8.90 -2.78
N LEU A 58 11.47 -8.18 -3.83
CA LEU A 58 12.01 -6.88 -4.15
C LEU A 58 11.30 -5.78 -3.34
N CYS A 59 12.04 -4.99 -2.57
CA CYS A 59 11.51 -3.80 -1.91
C CYS A 59 11.80 -2.57 -2.77
N VAL A 60 10.77 -1.89 -3.25
CA VAL A 60 10.89 -0.58 -3.90
C VAL A 60 10.29 0.48 -2.99
N ILE A 61 11.09 1.49 -2.60
CA ILE A 61 10.76 2.37 -1.49
C ILE A 61 10.79 3.84 -1.95
N HIS A 62 9.76 4.60 -1.63
CA HIS A 62 9.77 6.05 -1.71
C HIS A 62 9.77 6.64 -0.32
N ALA A 63 10.87 7.32 0.05
CA ALA A 63 10.92 8.18 1.22
C ALA A 63 10.43 9.59 0.85
N ASP A 64 9.46 10.11 1.58
CA ASP A 64 8.95 11.47 1.33
C ASP A 64 10.06 12.51 1.46
N ALA A 65 10.24 13.35 0.43
CA ALA A 65 11.31 14.34 0.38
C ALA A 65 11.19 15.46 1.42
N GLN A 66 10.03 15.61 2.07
CA GLN A 66 9.84 16.51 3.23
C GLN A 66 9.70 15.74 4.56
N GLY A 67 9.72 14.40 4.52
CA GLY A 67 9.66 13.56 5.71
C GLY A 67 10.97 13.50 6.50
N ALA A 68 10.95 12.75 7.60
CA ALA A 68 12.09 12.63 8.52
C ALA A 68 13.24 11.75 7.96
N ILE A 69 12.97 10.91 6.95
CA ILE A 69 13.99 10.02 6.36
C ILE A 69 14.93 10.82 5.46
N THR A 70 16.21 10.84 5.79
CA THR A 70 17.23 11.63 5.10
C THR A 70 17.72 10.97 3.80
N ALA A 71 18.38 11.75 2.93
CA ALA A 71 19.00 11.21 1.70
C ALA A 71 20.05 10.13 2.02
N ARG A 72 20.88 10.34 3.07
CA ARG A 72 21.89 9.37 3.51
C ARG A 72 21.27 8.04 3.94
N GLN A 73 20.12 8.07 4.63
CA GLN A 73 19.40 6.85 5.02
C GLN A 73 18.81 6.12 3.80
N VAL A 74 18.37 6.85 2.77
CA VAL A 74 17.94 6.25 1.50
C VAL A 74 19.12 5.61 0.75
N GLU A 75 20.30 6.23 0.77
CA GLU A 75 21.53 5.62 0.23
C GLU A 75 21.89 4.33 1.00
N GLU A 76 21.77 4.34 2.32
CA GLU A 76 21.98 3.16 3.17
C GLU A 76 20.99 2.03 2.80
N LEU A 77 19.70 2.31 2.62
CA LEU A 77 18.73 1.31 2.15
C LEU A 77 19.14 0.69 0.80
N ASN A 78 19.68 1.48 -0.12
CA ASN A 78 20.14 1.01 -1.42
C ASN A 78 21.38 0.09 -1.37
N THR A 79 22.05 -0.03 -0.22
CA THR A 79 23.13 -1.03 -0.04
C THR A 79 22.59 -2.43 0.28
N LEU A 80 21.31 -2.55 0.62
CA LEU A 80 20.69 -3.82 0.95
C LEU A 80 20.34 -4.61 -0.32
N PRO A 81 20.45 -5.95 -0.31
CA PRO A 81 20.06 -6.77 -1.45
C PRO A 81 18.56 -6.66 -1.70
N ASN A 82 18.14 -6.70 -2.97
CA ASN A 82 16.76 -6.60 -3.40
C ASN A 82 16.03 -5.32 -2.87
N VAL A 83 16.75 -4.23 -2.69
CA VAL A 83 16.19 -2.94 -2.27
C VAL A 83 16.53 -1.86 -3.29
N ARG A 84 15.53 -1.07 -3.67
CA ARG A 84 15.66 0.13 -4.49
C ARG A 84 14.87 1.25 -3.82
N ALA A 85 15.53 2.26 -3.31
CA ALA A 85 14.92 3.37 -2.59
C ALA A 85 15.17 4.70 -3.28
N ILE A 86 14.16 5.56 -3.32
CA ILE A 86 14.23 6.92 -3.87
C ILE A 86 13.65 7.94 -2.88
N ARG A 87 14.13 9.20 -3.00
CA ARG A 87 13.63 10.36 -2.27
C ARG A 87 13.37 11.50 -3.25
N LYS A 88 12.21 11.42 -3.95
CA LYS A 88 11.94 12.27 -5.11
C LYS A 88 10.85 13.32 -4.90
N TYR A 89 9.72 12.91 -4.35
CA TYR A 89 8.54 13.75 -4.24
C TYR A 89 8.35 14.28 -2.81
N LYS A 90 7.94 15.56 -2.70
CA LYS A 90 7.37 16.14 -1.48
C LYS A 90 5.87 15.83 -1.49
N VAL A 91 5.43 15.01 -0.55
CA VAL A 91 4.07 14.49 -0.53
C VAL A 91 3.23 15.28 0.47
N ASN A 92 2.59 16.37 0.02
CA ASN A 92 1.49 16.93 0.80
C ASN A 92 0.34 15.93 0.82
N TRP A 93 -0.26 15.70 1.98
CA TRP A 93 -1.33 14.74 2.14
C TRP A 93 -2.51 15.04 1.19
N GLY A 94 -2.95 14.02 0.46
CA GLY A 94 -4.01 14.12 -0.54
C GLY A 94 -3.57 14.71 -1.88
N SER A 95 -2.27 15.03 -2.06
CA SER A 95 -1.74 15.54 -3.32
C SER A 95 -1.44 14.42 -4.33
N VAL A 96 -1.40 14.77 -5.60
CA VAL A 96 -1.02 13.87 -6.69
C VAL A 96 0.42 13.35 -6.57
N CYS A 97 1.26 13.96 -5.72
CA CYS A 97 2.65 13.55 -5.52
C CYS A 97 2.76 12.14 -4.93
N HIS A 98 1.80 11.73 -4.08
CA HIS A 98 1.75 10.34 -3.59
C HIS A 98 1.48 9.35 -4.73
N LEU A 99 0.53 9.66 -5.60
CA LEU A 99 0.26 8.84 -6.78
C LEU A 99 1.48 8.76 -7.73
N TYR A 100 2.19 9.87 -7.93
CA TYR A 100 3.44 9.84 -8.72
C TYR A 100 4.49 8.93 -8.10
N ALA A 101 4.65 8.99 -6.76
CA ALA A 101 5.57 8.10 -6.05
C ALA A 101 5.21 6.62 -6.27
N LEU A 102 3.96 6.24 -6.07
CA LEU A 102 3.49 4.87 -6.28
C LEU A 102 3.71 4.38 -7.71
N LEU A 103 3.41 5.22 -8.71
CA LEU A 103 3.60 4.85 -10.12
C LEU A 103 5.09 4.71 -10.50
N ASP A 104 5.97 5.56 -9.94
CA ASP A 104 7.41 5.43 -10.17
C ASP A 104 7.95 4.15 -9.49
N LEU A 105 7.50 3.84 -8.27
CA LEU A 105 7.88 2.60 -7.59
C LEU A 105 7.40 1.36 -8.36
N CYS A 106 6.18 1.37 -8.88
CA CYS A 106 5.70 0.27 -9.73
C CYS A 106 6.58 0.12 -10.99
N ARG A 107 7.02 1.22 -11.62
CA ARG A 107 7.96 1.15 -12.76
C ARG A 107 9.28 0.55 -12.36
N MET A 108 9.85 0.99 -11.23
CA MET A 108 11.11 0.46 -10.70
C MET A 108 11.01 -1.04 -10.39
N ALA A 109 9.89 -1.50 -9.83
CA ALA A 109 9.67 -2.93 -9.59
C ALA A 109 9.64 -3.73 -10.91
N LEU A 110 8.98 -3.19 -11.93
CA LEU A 110 8.82 -3.85 -13.23
C LEU A 110 10.11 -3.90 -14.06
N GLU A 111 11.15 -3.16 -13.71
CA GLU A 111 12.50 -3.27 -14.32
C GLU A 111 13.15 -4.62 -14.00
N ASP A 112 12.74 -5.28 -12.92
CA ASP A 112 13.18 -6.65 -12.62
C ASP A 112 12.18 -7.64 -13.24
N GLU A 113 12.67 -8.41 -14.22
CA GLU A 113 11.82 -9.36 -14.97
C GLU A 113 11.30 -10.52 -14.09
N ARG A 114 11.95 -10.80 -12.97
CA ARG A 114 11.51 -11.82 -12.00
C ARG A 114 10.25 -11.41 -11.23
N VAL A 115 9.96 -10.11 -11.14
CA VAL A 115 8.77 -9.63 -10.43
C VAL A 115 7.51 -10.01 -11.19
N ASP A 116 6.67 -10.86 -10.61
CA ASP A 116 5.40 -11.31 -11.17
C ASP A 116 4.18 -10.69 -10.47
N TYR A 117 4.33 -10.25 -9.22
CA TYR A 117 3.25 -9.68 -8.44
C TYR A 117 3.73 -8.49 -7.59
N LEU A 118 2.89 -7.45 -7.44
CA LEU A 118 3.21 -6.23 -6.69
C LEU A 118 2.20 -6.00 -5.58
N HIS A 119 2.67 -5.63 -4.38
CA HIS A 119 1.86 -5.25 -3.23
C HIS A 119 2.15 -3.80 -2.86
N LEU A 120 1.13 -2.93 -2.97
CA LEU A 120 1.24 -1.53 -2.57
C LEU A 120 0.95 -1.40 -1.08
N MET A 121 1.93 -0.87 -0.35
CA MET A 121 1.90 -0.81 1.10
C MET A 121 2.66 0.43 1.64
N SER A 122 2.57 0.66 2.92
CA SER A 122 3.35 1.68 3.63
C SER A 122 4.35 1.04 4.60
N ALA A 123 5.24 1.83 5.16
CA ALA A 123 6.15 1.39 6.24
C ALA A 123 5.45 0.98 7.55
N GLN A 124 4.12 1.07 7.62
CA GLN A 124 3.31 0.63 8.78
C GLN A 124 2.47 -0.62 8.48
N ASP A 125 2.76 -1.29 7.39
CA ASP A 125 2.10 -2.53 6.98
C ASP A 125 3.08 -3.70 7.12
N VAL A 126 2.65 -4.73 7.83
CA VAL A 126 3.49 -5.92 8.11
C VAL A 126 2.77 -7.17 7.58
N PRO A 127 3.48 -8.13 6.95
CA PRO A 127 2.86 -9.37 6.51
C PRO A 127 2.22 -10.14 7.68
N LEU A 128 1.05 -10.74 7.42
CA LEU A 128 0.35 -11.67 8.32
C LEU A 128 0.71 -13.12 8.05
N LEU A 129 1.09 -13.42 6.82
CA LEU A 129 1.49 -14.75 6.38
C LEU A 129 3.01 -14.91 6.57
N CYS A 130 3.50 -16.15 6.69
CA CYS A 130 4.92 -16.39 6.50
C CYS A 130 5.31 -16.27 5.02
N ALA A 131 6.60 -16.14 4.73
CA ALA A 131 7.08 -15.89 3.37
C ALA A 131 6.67 -17.01 2.40
N ASP A 132 6.78 -18.29 2.82
CA ASP A 132 6.39 -19.43 2.00
C ASP A 132 4.87 -19.48 1.71
N GLU A 133 4.04 -19.07 2.67
CA GLU A 133 2.58 -18.96 2.47
C GLU A 133 2.27 -17.84 1.47
N MET A 134 2.98 -16.71 1.57
CA MET A 134 2.82 -15.58 0.66
C MET A 134 3.21 -15.98 -0.77
N GLU A 135 4.35 -16.65 -0.95
CA GLU A 135 4.81 -17.16 -2.25
C GLU A 135 3.79 -18.13 -2.86
N ARG A 136 3.33 -19.14 -2.10
CA ARG A 136 2.32 -20.09 -2.58
C ARG A 136 1.00 -19.42 -2.95
N ARG A 137 0.58 -18.41 -2.20
CA ARG A 137 -0.70 -17.71 -2.44
C ARG A 137 -0.72 -16.93 -3.74
N PHE A 138 0.43 -16.37 -4.12
CA PHE A 138 0.54 -15.53 -5.31
C PHE A 138 1.24 -16.22 -6.48
N ALA A 139 1.69 -17.45 -6.34
CA ALA A 139 2.26 -18.23 -7.46
C ALA A 139 1.24 -18.39 -8.59
N GLY A 140 1.53 -17.76 -9.75
CA GLY A 140 0.63 -17.76 -10.91
C GLY A 140 -0.70 -17.02 -10.70
N GLU A 141 -0.83 -16.19 -9.65
CA GLU A 141 -2.03 -15.41 -9.40
C GLU A 141 -2.21 -14.32 -10.46
N THR A 142 -3.38 -14.26 -11.06
CA THR A 142 -3.71 -13.31 -12.13
C THR A 142 -4.76 -12.28 -11.74
N ARG A 143 -5.43 -12.44 -10.60
CA ARG A 143 -6.45 -11.54 -10.10
C ARG A 143 -5.83 -10.27 -9.52
N LEU A 144 -6.59 -9.18 -9.57
CA LEU A 144 -6.25 -7.90 -8.98
C LEU A 144 -7.05 -7.76 -7.68
N PHE A 145 -6.39 -7.58 -6.55
CA PHE A 145 -7.07 -7.37 -5.26
C PHE A 145 -7.06 -5.89 -4.92
N MET A 146 -8.24 -5.28 -4.90
CA MET A 146 -8.43 -3.87 -4.55
C MET A 146 -9.85 -3.62 -4.07
N GLN A 147 -10.01 -2.70 -3.13
CA GLN A 147 -11.32 -2.20 -2.77
C GLN A 147 -11.88 -1.30 -3.88
N ARG A 148 -13.14 -1.51 -4.24
CA ARG A 148 -13.89 -0.64 -5.15
C ARG A 148 -15.25 -0.31 -4.54
N LEU A 149 -15.43 0.94 -4.13
CA LEU A 149 -16.70 1.52 -3.68
C LEU A 149 -17.31 2.33 -4.82
N SER A 150 -18.59 2.13 -5.10
CA SER A 150 -19.32 2.89 -6.12
C SER A 150 -19.44 4.37 -5.69
N THR A 151 -18.97 5.30 -6.53
CA THR A 151 -19.17 6.73 -6.28
C THR A 151 -20.61 7.17 -6.47
N ALA A 152 -21.40 6.43 -7.24
CA ALA A 152 -22.83 6.68 -7.40
C ALA A 152 -23.63 6.37 -6.11
N GLU A 153 -23.16 5.41 -5.32
CA GLU A 153 -23.73 5.07 -4.01
C GLU A 153 -23.20 5.95 -2.88
N ASN A 154 -22.12 6.71 -3.13
CA ASN A 154 -21.45 7.60 -2.18
C ASN A 154 -21.28 9.00 -2.78
N PRO A 155 -22.39 9.76 -2.97
CA PRO A 155 -22.37 11.04 -3.70
C PRO A 155 -21.52 12.13 -3.02
N GLU A 156 -21.26 12.01 -1.70
CA GLU A 156 -20.37 12.90 -0.95
C GLU A 156 -18.92 12.87 -1.46
N LEU A 157 -18.53 11.79 -2.14
CA LEU A 157 -17.20 11.67 -2.75
C LEU A 157 -17.03 12.57 -3.98
N ALA A 158 -18.12 13.04 -4.59
CA ALA A 158 -18.10 13.86 -5.81
C ALA A 158 -17.27 15.14 -5.63
N HIS A 159 -17.34 15.78 -4.46
CA HIS A 159 -16.55 16.96 -4.12
C HIS A 159 -15.04 16.73 -4.33
N ARG A 160 -14.53 15.52 -4.09
CA ARG A 160 -13.12 15.20 -4.19
C ARG A 160 -12.58 15.23 -5.63
N TYR A 161 -13.41 14.99 -6.63
CA TYR A 161 -13.00 14.90 -8.05
C TYR A 161 -13.72 15.87 -8.97
N GLU A 162 -14.85 16.42 -8.58
CA GLU A 162 -15.57 17.44 -9.34
C GLU A 162 -15.05 18.85 -9.10
N HIS A 163 -14.44 19.11 -7.93
CA HIS A 163 -13.75 20.35 -7.66
C HIS A 163 -12.27 20.29 -8.05
N TYR A 164 -11.65 21.46 -8.20
CA TYR A 164 -10.21 21.58 -8.38
C TYR A 164 -9.54 21.74 -7.02
N HIS A 165 -8.68 20.80 -6.66
CA HIS A 165 -7.89 20.81 -5.44
C HIS A 165 -6.41 20.98 -5.76
N PHE A 166 -5.79 22.00 -5.16
CA PHE A 166 -4.41 22.39 -5.43
C PHE A 166 -3.44 21.94 -4.32
N MET A 167 -3.61 20.69 -3.86
CA MET A 167 -2.89 20.10 -2.74
C MET A 167 -1.37 20.06 -2.91
N HIS A 168 -0.87 20.05 -4.13
CA HIS A 168 0.56 20.07 -4.41
C HIS A 168 1.21 21.42 -4.13
N TRP A 169 0.40 22.51 -4.06
CA TRP A 169 0.85 23.87 -3.68
C TRP A 169 0.38 24.27 -2.28
N LEU A 170 -0.80 23.79 -1.86
CA LEU A 170 -1.42 24.10 -0.58
C LEU A 170 -1.45 22.82 0.28
N ASN A 171 -0.66 22.78 1.34
CA ASN A 171 -0.74 21.68 2.29
C ASN A 171 -1.98 21.82 3.18
N TYR A 172 -3.03 21.06 2.92
CA TYR A 172 -4.29 21.11 3.68
C TYR A 172 -4.14 20.67 5.15
N ARG A 173 -3.04 20.04 5.50
CA ARG A 173 -2.69 19.71 6.90
C ARG A 173 -1.86 20.81 7.57
N ASP A 174 -1.47 21.85 6.84
CA ASP A 174 -0.87 23.03 7.45
C ASP A 174 -1.93 23.71 8.32
N PRO A 175 -1.72 23.79 9.65
CA PRO A 175 -2.67 24.41 10.56
C PRO A 175 -2.72 25.93 10.44
N SER A 176 -1.87 26.55 9.60
CA SER A 176 -1.86 28.01 9.44
C SER A 176 -3.22 28.51 8.93
N GLU A 177 -3.73 29.50 9.62
CA GLU A 177 -4.99 30.18 9.27
C GLU A 177 -5.00 30.66 7.82
N ARG A 178 -3.84 31.08 7.33
CA ARG A 178 -3.68 31.55 5.95
C ARG A 178 -3.96 30.44 4.94
N THR A 179 -3.42 29.25 5.12
CA THR A 179 -3.64 28.12 4.21
C THR A 179 -5.09 27.65 4.26
N GLN A 180 -5.67 27.52 5.45
CA GLN A 180 -7.07 27.11 5.62
C GLN A 180 -8.04 28.12 4.98
N ASN A 181 -7.77 29.40 5.13
CA ASN A 181 -8.57 30.46 4.53
C ASN A 181 -8.53 30.42 2.97
N TRP A 182 -7.38 30.13 2.38
CA TRP A 182 -7.28 30.00 0.92
C TRP A 182 -8.03 28.79 0.39
N VAL A 183 -7.89 27.64 1.04
CA VAL A 183 -8.63 26.42 0.68
C VAL A 183 -10.14 26.70 0.67
N GLY A 184 -10.68 27.20 1.78
CA GLY A 184 -12.11 27.49 1.89
C GLY A 184 -12.59 28.59 0.94
N ARG A 185 -11.72 29.55 0.52
CA ARG A 185 -12.07 30.55 -0.51
C ARG A 185 -12.18 29.92 -1.90
N ILE A 186 -11.22 29.06 -2.26
CA ILE A 186 -11.21 28.37 -3.56
C ILE A 186 -12.47 27.51 -3.70
N ASP A 187 -12.84 26.76 -2.68
CA ASP A 187 -14.03 25.93 -2.70
C ASP A 187 -15.30 26.77 -2.84
N ARG A 188 -15.45 27.83 -2.02
CA ARG A 188 -16.61 28.76 -2.12
C ARG A 188 -16.70 29.45 -3.49
N TRP A 189 -15.58 29.81 -4.12
CA TRP A 189 -15.61 30.39 -5.46
C TRP A 189 -16.04 29.39 -6.52
N GLN A 190 -15.57 28.15 -6.42
CA GLN A 190 -16.01 27.09 -7.33
C GLN A 190 -17.52 26.83 -7.20
N ASP A 191 -18.05 26.83 -5.97
CA ASP A 191 -19.49 26.68 -5.72
C ASP A 191 -20.29 27.85 -6.28
N LYS A 192 -19.89 29.09 -5.94
CA LYS A 192 -20.57 30.33 -6.38
C LYS A 192 -20.58 30.50 -7.91
N LEU A 193 -19.51 30.08 -8.57
CA LEU A 193 -19.35 30.19 -10.02
C LEU A 193 -19.78 28.92 -10.77
N HIS A 194 -20.31 27.92 -10.06
CA HIS A 194 -20.69 26.60 -10.58
C HIS A 194 -19.57 25.94 -11.38
N ILE A 195 -18.31 26.15 -10.96
CA ILE A 195 -17.16 25.53 -11.59
C ILE A 195 -17.11 24.05 -11.16
N ARG A 196 -17.33 23.18 -12.12
CA ARG A 196 -17.25 21.71 -11.90
C ARG A 196 -16.44 21.07 -13.02
N ARG A 197 -15.62 20.10 -12.63
CA ARG A 197 -14.87 19.28 -13.57
C ARG A 197 -15.78 18.21 -14.14
N ARG A 198 -15.75 18.02 -15.46
CA ARG A 198 -16.42 16.91 -16.12
C ARG A 198 -15.54 15.66 -16.04
N LEU A 199 -15.46 15.06 -14.86
CA LEU A 199 -14.67 13.87 -14.57
C LEU A 199 -15.57 12.82 -13.92
N ALA A 200 -15.86 11.76 -14.67
CA ALA A 200 -16.54 10.60 -14.13
C ALA A 200 -15.50 9.61 -13.59
N LEU A 201 -15.61 9.26 -12.33
CA LEU A 201 -14.80 8.26 -11.64
C LEU A 201 -15.76 7.31 -10.93
N PRO A 202 -16.19 6.21 -11.59
CA PRO A 202 -17.21 5.32 -11.04
C PRO A 202 -16.79 4.63 -9.74
N TYR A 203 -15.49 4.55 -9.44
CA TYR A 203 -15.02 3.83 -8.26
C TYR A 203 -14.02 4.63 -7.44
N LYS A 204 -14.10 4.45 -6.14
CA LYS A 204 -13.11 4.88 -5.13
C LYS A 204 -12.70 3.66 -4.31
N GLY A 205 -11.47 3.60 -3.83
CA GLY A 205 -11.04 2.55 -2.89
C GLY A 205 -9.78 2.94 -2.16
N MET A 206 -9.25 2.03 -1.34
CA MET A 206 -7.98 2.23 -0.67
C MET A 206 -6.82 2.08 -1.66
N VAL A 207 -5.69 2.70 -1.34
CA VAL A 207 -4.46 2.64 -2.13
C VAL A 207 -3.69 1.33 -1.90
N TRP A 208 -4.04 0.60 -0.86
CA TRP A 208 -3.42 -0.67 -0.46
C TRP A 208 -4.03 -1.80 -1.28
N LEU A 209 -3.34 -2.18 -2.33
CA LEU A 209 -3.83 -3.12 -3.32
C LEU A 209 -2.70 -4.04 -3.81
N SER A 210 -3.08 -5.11 -4.47
CA SER A 210 -2.14 -6.10 -4.97
C SER A 210 -2.45 -6.44 -6.42
N LEU A 211 -1.43 -6.38 -7.29
CA LEU A 211 -1.56 -6.46 -8.73
C LEU A 211 -0.59 -7.47 -9.34
N PRO A 212 -1.01 -8.30 -10.31
CA PRO A 212 -0.08 -9.05 -11.14
C PRO A 212 0.71 -8.12 -12.06
N ARG A 213 1.87 -8.57 -12.51
CA ARG A 213 2.81 -7.83 -13.35
C ARG A 213 2.17 -7.14 -14.56
N ASP A 214 1.34 -7.86 -15.31
CA ASP A 214 0.71 -7.35 -16.53
C ASP A 214 -0.26 -6.19 -16.24
N ALA A 215 -1.03 -6.27 -15.16
CA ALA A 215 -1.91 -5.19 -14.72
C ALA A 215 -1.11 -3.97 -14.25
N ALA A 216 -0.05 -4.19 -13.46
CA ALA A 216 0.84 -3.11 -13.04
C ALA A 216 1.49 -2.42 -14.26
N GLN A 217 1.99 -3.20 -15.23
CA GLN A 217 2.55 -2.69 -16.48
C GLN A 217 1.53 -1.85 -17.26
N TYR A 218 0.29 -2.32 -17.38
CA TYR A 218 -0.79 -1.57 -18.02
C TYR A 218 -1.06 -0.24 -17.31
N ALA A 219 -1.16 -0.26 -15.97
CA ALA A 219 -1.41 0.96 -15.20
C ALA A 219 -0.31 2.01 -15.39
N VAL A 220 0.98 1.63 -15.34
CA VAL A 220 2.09 2.61 -15.36
C VAL A 220 2.50 3.05 -16.76
N SER A 221 2.27 2.23 -17.80
CA SER A 221 2.77 2.48 -19.17
C SER A 221 1.65 2.77 -20.16
N GLY A 222 0.42 2.33 -19.85
CA GLY A 222 -0.74 2.41 -20.74
C GLY A 222 -1.13 3.85 -21.08
N ARG A 223 -1.69 4.04 -22.27
CA ARG A 223 -2.19 5.34 -22.74
C ARG A 223 -3.30 5.88 -21.84
N GLU A 224 -4.23 5.00 -21.43
CA GLU A 224 -5.36 5.36 -20.57
C GLU A 224 -4.88 5.73 -19.17
N GLY A 225 -3.89 5.03 -18.61
CA GLY A 225 -3.26 5.41 -17.34
C GLY A 225 -2.66 6.83 -17.40
N LYS A 226 -1.91 7.14 -18.46
CA LYS A 226 -1.35 8.49 -18.66
C LYS A 226 -2.44 9.56 -18.81
N ARG A 227 -3.54 9.25 -19.48
CA ARG A 227 -4.69 10.14 -19.65
C ARG A 227 -5.40 10.38 -18.32
N LEU A 228 -5.69 9.32 -17.57
CA LEU A 228 -6.33 9.39 -16.27
C LEU A 228 -5.46 10.18 -15.28
N LEU A 229 -4.17 9.89 -15.20
CA LEU A 229 -3.21 10.59 -14.33
C LEU A 229 -3.23 12.10 -14.55
N ARG A 230 -3.24 12.57 -15.82
CA ARG A 230 -3.35 13.99 -16.13
C ARG A 230 -4.64 14.61 -15.61
N ARG A 231 -5.75 13.87 -15.69
CA ARG A 231 -7.05 14.33 -15.20
C ARG A 231 -7.14 14.37 -13.68
N LEU A 232 -6.39 13.50 -12.99
CA LEU A 232 -6.38 13.41 -11.53
C LEU A 232 -5.47 14.41 -10.82
N ARG A 233 -4.68 15.21 -11.54
CA ARG A 233 -3.68 16.15 -10.95
C ARG A 233 -4.25 17.13 -9.93
N THR A 234 -5.50 17.48 -10.06
CA THR A 234 -6.21 18.39 -9.17
C THR A 234 -7.38 17.71 -8.46
N THR A 235 -7.33 16.41 -8.31
CA THR A 235 -8.26 15.60 -7.50
C THR A 235 -7.73 15.50 -6.07
N TYR A 236 -8.61 15.49 -5.10
CA TYR A 236 -8.26 15.27 -3.70
C TYR A 236 -8.06 13.79 -3.42
N ILE A 237 -6.88 13.41 -2.94
CA ILE A 237 -6.43 12.01 -2.72
C ILE A 237 -6.61 11.17 -4.00
N PRO A 238 -5.92 11.53 -5.11
CA PRO A 238 -6.13 10.92 -6.42
C PRO A 238 -5.71 9.45 -6.49
N GLU A 239 -4.82 8.98 -5.61
CA GLU A 239 -4.38 7.60 -5.50
C GLU A 239 -5.51 6.64 -5.13
N GLU A 240 -6.55 7.12 -4.44
CA GLU A 240 -7.74 6.33 -4.12
C GLU A 240 -8.74 6.21 -5.28
N PHE A 241 -8.48 6.88 -6.40
CA PHE A 241 -9.28 6.80 -7.62
C PHE A 241 -8.53 6.18 -8.79
N TYR A 242 -7.20 6.30 -8.83
CA TYR A 242 -6.42 5.94 -10.01
C TYR A 242 -6.53 4.45 -10.35
N PHE A 243 -6.09 3.58 -9.45
CA PHE A 243 -6.08 2.14 -9.70
C PHE A 243 -7.49 1.56 -9.82
N GLN A 244 -8.45 2.10 -9.09
CA GLN A 244 -9.84 1.68 -9.12
C GLN A 244 -10.52 1.94 -10.48
N ASN A 245 -10.03 2.92 -11.24
CA ASN A 245 -10.66 3.33 -12.50
C ASN A 245 -9.82 3.06 -13.75
N VAL A 246 -8.50 2.90 -13.66
CA VAL A 246 -7.63 2.66 -14.83
C VAL A 246 -7.94 1.35 -15.54
N PHE A 247 -8.51 0.39 -14.84
CA PHE A 247 -8.87 -0.93 -15.37
C PHE A 247 -10.34 -1.02 -15.83
N SER A 248 -11.17 0.00 -15.57
CA SER A 248 -12.59 0.00 -15.94
C SER A 248 -12.77 -0.03 -17.46
N GLY A 249 -13.63 -0.92 -17.94
CA GLY A 249 -13.89 -1.13 -19.36
C GLY A 249 -12.74 -1.82 -20.11
N THR A 250 -11.80 -2.42 -19.40
CA THR A 250 -10.66 -3.14 -19.99
C THR A 250 -10.75 -4.65 -19.74
N ALA A 251 -9.90 -5.43 -20.41
CA ALA A 251 -9.78 -6.88 -20.18
C ALA A 251 -9.32 -7.24 -18.74
N PHE A 252 -8.82 -6.28 -17.97
CA PHE A 252 -8.45 -6.48 -16.57
C PHE A 252 -9.63 -6.42 -15.61
N GLU A 253 -10.72 -5.74 -15.98
CA GLU A 253 -11.85 -5.53 -15.06
C GLU A 253 -12.47 -6.83 -14.54
N PRO A 254 -12.71 -7.88 -15.34
CA PRO A 254 -13.23 -9.16 -14.85
C PRO A 254 -12.30 -9.90 -13.88
N ARG A 255 -11.01 -9.53 -13.83
CA ARG A 255 -10.00 -10.10 -12.93
C ARG A 255 -9.95 -9.40 -11.58
N ILE A 256 -10.71 -8.32 -11.39
CA ILE A 256 -10.72 -7.56 -10.13
C ILE A 256 -11.55 -8.30 -9.09
N VAL A 257 -10.92 -8.61 -7.98
CA VAL A 257 -11.56 -9.05 -6.74
C VAL A 257 -11.76 -7.81 -5.86
N ASN A 258 -13.01 -7.42 -5.64
CA ASN A 258 -13.35 -6.27 -4.80
C ASN A 258 -13.11 -6.60 -3.32
N ARG A 259 -11.85 -6.67 -2.94
CA ARG A 259 -11.40 -6.98 -1.59
C ARG A 259 -10.02 -6.40 -1.34
N GLU A 260 -9.83 -5.81 -0.18
CA GLU A 260 -8.54 -5.39 0.36
C GLU A 260 -7.86 -6.57 1.06
N LEU A 261 -6.54 -6.71 0.86
CA LEU A 261 -5.75 -7.75 1.52
C LEU A 261 -5.03 -7.24 2.79
N HIS A 262 -5.34 -6.02 3.21
CA HIS A 262 -4.85 -5.41 4.45
C HIS A 262 -5.92 -5.49 5.53
N PHE A 263 -5.61 -6.14 6.63
CA PHE A 263 -6.46 -6.10 7.82
C PHE A 263 -6.30 -4.74 8.50
N SER A 264 -7.40 -4.05 8.74
CA SER A 264 -7.42 -2.75 9.40
C SER A 264 -8.69 -2.56 10.23
N ILE A 265 -8.60 -1.82 11.34
CA ILE A 265 -9.71 -1.48 12.22
C ILE A 265 -9.97 0.02 12.12
N TRP A 266 -11.20 0.41 11.76
CA TRP A 266 -11.57 1.80 11.51
C TRP A 266 -12.57 2.37 12.55
N ASN A 267 -13.17 1.52 13.36
CA ASN A 267 -14.21 1.88 14.33
C ASN A 267 -13.67 2.12 15.76
N GLU A 268 -12.35 2.26 15.91
CA GLU A 268 -11.65 2.54 17.16
C GLU A 268 -10.76 3.80 17.03
N PRO A 269 -11.36 5.00 16.87
CA PRO A 269 -10.61 6.22 16.55
C PRO A 269 -9.62 6.65 17.64
N GLU A 270 -9.84 6.24 18.90
CA GLU A 270 -8.92 6.45 20.02
C GLU A 270 -7.57 5.78 19.84
N ARG A 271 -7.50 4.71 19.01
CA ARG A 271 -6.28 4.01 18.64
C ARG A 271 -5.68 4.50 17.32
N GLY A 272 -6.32 5.49 16.66
CA GLY A 272 -5.93 6.06 15.38
C GLY A 272 -6.88 5.71 14.23
N LEU A 273 -6.64 6.27 13.02
CA LEU A 273 -7.45 6.02 11.82
C LEU A 273 -6.55 5.62 10.63
N PRO A 274 -6.51 4.32 10.27
CA PRO A 274 -6.99 3.17 11.06
C PRO A 274 -6.22 3.00 12.37
N ALA A 275 -6.78 2.18 13.29
CA ALA A 275 -6.21 1.90 14.61
C ALA A 275 -4.80 1.30 14.50
N VAL A 276 -3.92 1.62 15.45
CA VAL A 276 -2.67 0.91 15.64
C VAL A 276 -2.97 -0.43 16.30
N LEU A 277 -2.66 -1.52 15.60
CA LEU A 277 -2.94 -2.89 16.02
C LEU A 277 -1.96 -3.34 17.13
N ASN A 278 -2.43 -4.25 17.97
CA ASN A 278 -1.65 -4.85 19.06
C ASN A 278 -1.94 -6.35 19.20
N MET A 279 -1.31 -7.03 20.16
CA MET A 279 -1.48 -8.46 20.39
C MET A 279 -2.93 -8.89 20.63
N GLY A 280 -3.79 -8.02 21.20
CA GLY A 280 -5.22 -8.28 21.39
C GLY A 280 -6.02 -8.43 20.10
N ASP A 281 -5.47 -7.97 18.96
CA ASP A 281 -6.10 -8.09 17.65
C ASP A 281 -5.69 -9.36 16.89
N LEU A 282 -4.71 -10.12 17.41
CA LEU A 282 -4.08 -11.27 16.71
C LEU A 282 -5.08 -12.33 16.28
N GLU A 283 -6.06 -12.65 17.13
CA GLU A 283 -7.10 -13.64 16.83
C GLU A 283 -7.95 -13.18 15.62
N LYS A 284 -8.40 -11.91 15.62
CA LYS A 284 -9.17 -11.34 14.53
C LYS A 284 -8.38 -11.31 13.22
N MET A 285 -7.09 -10.93 13.30
CA MET A 285 -6.19 -10.93 12.15
C MET A 285 -5.99 -12.34 11.58
N SER A 286 -5.73 -13.32 12.44
CA SER A 286 -5.52 -14.72 12.05
C SER A 286 -6.77 -15.38 11.47
N ALA A 287 -7.96 -14.95 11.89
CA ALA A 287 -9.23 -15.41 11.34
C ALA A 287 -9.57 -14.71 10.00
N SER A 288 -8.88 -13.65 9.64
CA SER A 288 -9.09 -12.94 8.40
C SER A 288 -8.37 -13.63 7.23
N ASP A 289 -8.84 -13.41 6.01
CA ASP A 289 -8.16 -13.85 4.78
C ASP A 289 -7.23 -12.76 4.22
N CYS A 290 -6.71 -11.88 5.10
CA CYS A 290 -5.77 -10.82 4.75
C CYS A 290 -4.32 -11.31 4.70
N CYS A 291 -3.51 -10.62 3.93
CA CYS A 291 -2.07 -10.90 3.78
C CYS A 291 -1.20 -9.96 4.59
N PHE A 292 -1.72 -8.80 4.93
CA PHE A 292 -1.01 -7.72 5.63
C PHE A 292 -1.85 -7.19 6.79
N ALA A 293 -1.19 -6.69 7.83
CA ALA A 293 -1.79 -5.98 8.96
C ALA A 293 -1.46 -4.49 8.88
N ARG A 294 -2.45 -3.63 9.14
CA ARG A 294 -2.35 -2.16 9.09
C ARG A 294 -3.17 -1.50 10.19
N LYS A 295 -2.65 -0.57 10.98
CA LYS A 295 -1.25 -0.16 11.11
C LYS A 295 -0.57 -1.00 12.19
N VAL A 296 0.64 -1.38 11.95
CA VAL A 296 1.48 -2.06 12.93
C VAL A 296 2.70 -1.19 13.21
N ASP A 297 3.00 -0.99 14.48
CA ASP A 297 4.31 -0.52 14.91
C ASP A 297 5.28 -1.71 14.87
N VAL A 298 6.28 -1.63 14.01
CA VAL A 298 7.26 -2.70 13.77
C VAL A 298 8.03 -3.06 15.06
N ASP A 299 8.28 -2.07 15.93
CA ASP A 299 9.00 -2.25 17.19
C ASP A 299 8.10 -2.74 18.33
N SER A 300 6.78 -2.82 18.13
CA SER A 300 5.84 -3.39 19.10
C SER A 300 6.02 -4.90 19.25
N GLU A 301 5.44 -5.47 20.31
CA GLU A 301 5.38 -6.92 20.51
C GLU A 301 4.74 -7.62 19.30
N LEU A 302 3.61 -7.08 18.78
CA LEU A 302 2.94 -7.60 17.60
C LEU A 302 3.84 -7.51 16.35
N GLY A 303 4.48 -6.35 16.13
CA GLY A 303 5.35 -6.15 14.98
C GLY A 303 6.49 -7.17 14.93
N ARG A 304 7.17 -7.37 16.07
CA ARG A 304 8.24 -8.38 16.18
C ARG A 304 7.73 -9.80 15.93
N ALA A 305 6.60 -10.18 16.55
CA ALA A 305 6.01 -11.51 16.35
C ALA A 305 5.64 -11.80 14.89
N LEU A 306 5.08 -10.80 14.19
CA LEU A 306 4.75 -10.93 12.77
C LEU A 306 5.99 -11.02 11.88
N LEU A 307 7.04 -10.25 12.16
CA LEU A 307 8.30 -10.34 11.42
C LEU A 307 9.08 -11.64 11.70
N GLU A 308 9.02 -12.15 12.92
CA GLU A 308 9.53 -13.49 13.24
C GLU A 308 8.81 -14.57 12.44
N ARG A 309 7.46 -14.51 12.39
CA ARG A 309 6.65 -15.41 11.56
C ARG A 309 6.99 -15.31 10.08
N TRP A 310 7.24 -14.09 9.56
CA TRP A 310 7.64 -13.88 8.16
C TRP A 310 8.95 -14.59 7.83
N ASN A 311 9.91 -14.57 8.75
CA ASN A 311 11.26 -15.12 8.55
C ASN A 311 11.34 -16.64 8.78
N GLY A 312 10.34 -17.21 9.44
CA GLY A 312 10.29 -18.56 9.93
C GLY A 312 10.02 -19.67 9.40
#